data_a3464c40559ac51fdc0ef0d58dfbf0d1
#
_entry.id   a3464c40559ac51fdc0ef0d58dfbf0d1
#
_cell.length_a   1.000
_cell.length_b   1.000
_cell.length_c   1.000
_cell.angle_alpha   90.00
_cell.angle_beta   90.00
_cell.angle_gamma   90.00
#
_symmetry.space_group_name_H-M   'P 1'
#
loop_
_entity.id
_entity.type
_entity.pdbx_description
1 polymer ?
#
loop_
_entity_poly.entity_id
_entity_poly.type
_entity_poly.pdbx_seq_one_letter_code
_entity_poly.pdbx_strand_id
1 'polypeptide(L)'
;MKKVITFRQLFYMFLAISITPILTLIPADLAVGNSSSAGISVILSLVALIPLALLIVVFMKAYPHYNFYEILVELFGRAVAKVLIAFYGIWSFVVLSTKVWQYTLNLQSSIMSNTREQVFFVTMMILVLYAFLRGIKTIFRFAEFVLVPMLIILFIYILSAIPNIRLDYIKVANTLTFSELCGQAGYIIAAAGNLFLILIYGDSVKDHSKSGKLIARFLIATIALFLVLLILVTVVTFSLVGNNASAMISTPFYVAMKGISVLNILEHFEAILIIIMFLSDFLGICLYASISMRCIKWACSVRKMKFLYIPFAVFIYYLALVLCRTQFDVEYLYNTILVKWNLIMQYVIPFALIIVHYSKIGVTSTRMQRVEVKSKQ
;
A
#
# COMPACT_ATOMS: atom_id res chain seq x y z
N MET A 1 -10.78 -3.60 -22.40
CA MET A 1 -10.64 -2.18 -21.91
C MET A 1 -9.54 -1.49 -22.71
N LYS A 2 -9.58 -0.15 -22.91
CA LYS A 2 -8.48 0.55 -23.58
C LYS A 2 -7.23 0.51 -22.69
N LYS A 3 -6.08 0.12 -23.25
CA LYS A 3 -4.77 0.18 -22.60
C LYS A 3 -4.44 1.65 -22.27
N VAL A 4 -4.37 2.03 -21.00
CA VAL A 4 -4.48 3.44 -20.60
C VAL A 4 -3.35 3.87 -19.65
N ILE A 5 -2.71 2.91 -18.95
CA ILE A 5 -1.74 3.12 -17.87
C ILE A 5 -0.36 2.62 -18.32
N THR A 6 0.71 3.30 -17.92
CA THR A 6 2.08 2.84 -18.12
C THR A 6 2.60 2.13 -16.87
N PHE A 7 3.61 1.25 -17.00
CA PHE A 7 4.27 0.64 -15.83
C PHE A 7 4.78 1.69 -14.85
N ARG A 8 5.40 2.76 -15.36
CA ARG A 8 5.89 3.86 -14.53
C ARG A 8 4.81 4.44 -13.63
N GLN A 9 3.60 4.65 -14.15
CA GLN A 9 2.47 5.17 -13.39
C GLN A 9 2.01 4.24 -12.26
N LEU A 10 2.08 2.92 -12.47
CA LEU A 10 1.78 1.93 -11.41
C LEU A 10 2.76 2.04 -10.24
N PHE A 11 4.07 2.14 -10.54
CA PHE A 11 5.09 2.28 -9.50
C PHE A 11 5.02 3.62 -8.78
N TYR A 12 4.76 4.70 -9.51
CA TYR A 12 4.56 6.03 -8.90
C TYR A 12 3.33 6.05 -7.99
N MET A 13 2.25 5.37 -8.39
CA MET A 13 1.08 5.20 -7.55
C MET A 13 1.40 4.45 -6.26
N PHE A 14 2.15 3.34 -6.35
CA PHE A 14 2.58 2.61 -5.17
C PHE A 14 3.42 3.48 -4.21
N LEU A 15 4.42 4.21 -4.73
CA LEU A 15 5.23 5.09 -3.90
C LEU A 15 4.39 6.20 -3.26
N ALA A 16 3.50 6.84 -4.04
CA ALA A 16 2.66 7.91 -3.54
C ALA A 16 1.74 7.47 -2.39
N ILE A 17 1.12 6.29 -2.49
CA ILE A 17 0.26 5.76 -1.42
C ILE A 17 1.03 5.23 -0.21
N SER A 18 2.33 4.99 -0.36
CA SER A 18 3.19 4.50 0.71
C SER A 18 3.74 5.62 1.59
N ILE A 19 3.63 6.88 1.18
CA ILE A 19 4.18 8.03 1.93
C ILE A 19 3.49 8.16 3.29
N THR A 20 2.15 8.17 3.37
CA THR A 20 1.46 8.26 4.66
C THR A 20 1.85 7.14 5.62
N PRO A 21 1.79 5.84 5.28
CA PRO A 21 2.27 4.78 6.18
C PRO A 21 3.73 4.96 6.63
N ILE A 22 4.62 5.44 5.75
CA ILE A 22 6.01 5.73 6.09
C ILE A 22 6.13 6.85 7.12
N LEU A 23 5.26 7.87 7.04
CA LEU A 23 5.30 9.02 7.94
C LEU A 23 4.57 8.77 9.27
N THR A 24 3.63 7.83 9.32
CA THR A 24 2.74 7.60 10.46
C THR A 24 2.94 6.24 11.09
N LEU A 25 2.28 5.22 10.56
CA LEU A 25 2.13 3.91 11.17
C LEU A 25 3.46 3.17 11.35
N ILE A 26 4.29 3.08 10.30
CA ILE A 26 5.48 2.23 10.35
C ILE A 26 6.50 2.72 11.39
N PRO A 27 6.86 4.01 11.50
CA PRO A 27 7.75 4.46 12.56
C PRO A 27 7.19 4.24 13.97
N ALA A 28 5.87 4.39 14.18
CA ALA A 28 5.22 4.09 15.45
C ALA A 28 5.34 2.60 15.82
N ASP A 29 5.02 1.70 14.88
CA ASP A 29 5.08 0.26 15.07
C ASP A 29 6.53 -0.25 15.27
N LEU A 30 7.50 0.35 14.57
CA LEU A 30 8.92 0.04 14.75
C LEU A 30 9.47 0.56 16.10
N ALA A 31 8.85 1.58 16.66
CA ALA A 31 9.23 2.15 17.95
C ALA A 31 8.81 1.27 19.14
N VAL A 32 7.83 0.40 18.99
CA VAL A 32 7.39 -0.55 20.04
C VAL A 32 8.52 -1.52 20.44
N GLY A 33 9.47 -1.76 19.52
CA GLY A 33 10.75 -2.40 19.85
C GLY A 33 11.83 -1.36 20.18
N ASN A 34 13.08 -1.77 20.30
CA ASN A 34 14.20 -0.85 20.45
C ASN A 34 14.65 -0.26 19.10
N SER A 35 15.10 0.99 19.06
CA SER A 35 15.48 1.71 17.84
C SER A 35 16.52 0.99 16.95
N SER A 36 17.44 0.25 17.54
CA SER A 36 18.47 -0.51 16.81
C SER A 36 17.89 -1.70 16.03
N SER A 37 16.72 -2.22 16.42
CA SER A 37 16.05 -3.33 15.74
C SER A 37 15.31 -2.90 14.47
N ALA A 38 14.93 -1.63 14.36
CA ALA A 38 14.24 -1.12 13.18
C ALA A 38 15.06 -1.37 11.89
N GLY A 39 16.39 -1.16 11.93
CA GLY A 39 17.26 -1.47 10.79
C GLY A 39 17.28 -2.96 10.42
N ILE A 40 17.33 -3.84 11.41
CA ILE A 40 17.31 -5.30 11.21
C ILE A 40 15.95 -5.73 10.63
N SER A 41 14.85 -5.19 11.15
CA SER A 41 13.49 -5.48 10.67
C SER A 41 13.27 -5.02 9.22
N VAL A 42 13.88 -3.89 8.82
CA VAL A 42 13.89 -3.45 7.42
C VAL A 42 14.63 -4.44 6.52
N ILE A 43 15.81 -4.91 6.94
CA ILE A 43 16.57 -5.93 6.19
C ILE A 43 15.77 -7.24 6.12
N LEU A 44 15.18 -7.67 7.23
CA LEU A 44 14.37 -8.88 7.28
C LEU A 44 13.14 -8.79 6.34
N SER A 45 12.56 -7.61 6.16
CA SER A 45 11.44 -7.42 5.23
C SER A 45 11.80 -7.73 3.77
N LEU A 46 13.08 -7.61 3.37
CA LEU A 46 13.55 -7.96 2.02
C LEU A 46 13.32 -9.44 1.69
N VAL A 47 13.35 -10.31 2.69
CA VAL A 47 13.11 -11.76 2.53
C VAL A 47 11.72 -12.03 1.93
N ALA A 48 10.73 -11.19 2.19
CA ALA A 48 9.39 -11.31 1.61
C ALA A 48 9.20 -10.42 0.36
N LEU A 49 9.83 -9.24 0.33
CA LEU A 49 9.67 -8.28 -0.76
C LEU A 49 10.33 -8.75 -2.07
N ILE A 50 11.50 -9.38 -2.00
CA ILE A 50 12.18 -9.90 -3.19
C ILE A 50 11.37 -11.01 -3.86
N PRO A 51 10.89 -12.06 -3.15
CA PRO A 51 10.00 -13.04 -3.73
C PRO A 51 8.71 -12.45 -4.30
N LEU A 52 8.10 -11.47 -3.64
CA LEU A 52 6.91 -10.78 -4.17
C LEU A 52 7.21 -10.08 -5.50
N ALA A 53 8.33 -9.39 -5.61
CA ALA A 53 8.75 -8.75 -6.86
C ALA A 53 8.96 -9.77 -7.98
N LEU A 54 9.62 -10.89 -7.69
CA LEU A 54 9.81 -11.99 -8.64
C LEU A 54 8.46 -12.58 -9.09
N LEU A 55 7.53 -12.79 -8.16
CA LEU A 55 6.18 -13.25 -8.42
C LEU A 55 5.46 -12.33 -9.41
N ILE A 56 5.49 -11.01 -9.18
CA ILE A 56 4.87 -10.03 -10.08
C ILE A 56 5.47 -10.12 -11.48
N VAL A 57 6.81 -10.22 -11.60
CA VAL A 57 7.50 -10.38 -12.89
C VAL A 57 7.06 -11.66 -13.62
N VAL A 58 6.96 -12.78 -12.89
CA VAL A 58 6.53 -14.06 -13.46
C VAL A 58 5.10 -13.97 -13.99
N PHE A 59 4.17 -13.47 -13.20
CA PHE A 59 2.78 -13.36 -13.64
C PHE A 59 2.61 -12.38 -14.81
N MET A 60 3.30 -11.24 -14.78
CA MET A 60 3.22 -10.29 -15.88
C MET A 60 3.80 -10.80 -17.18
N LYS A 61 4.77 -11.73 -17.12
CA LYS A 61 5.31 -12.42 -18.31
C LYS A 61 4.42 -13.57 -18.78
N ALA A 62 3.92 -14.38 -17.83
CA ALA A 62 3.13 -15.56 -18.15
C ALA A 62 1.73 -15.21 -18.67
N TYR A 63 1.15 -14.10 -18.14
CA TYR A 63 -0.21 -13.66 -18.47
C TYR A 63 -0.23 -12.21 -18.96
N PRO A 64 0.33 -11.93 -20.15
CA PRO A 64 0.36 -10.59 -20.70
C PRO A 64 -1.08 -10.11 -20.96
N HIS A 65 -1.41 -8.89 -20.49
CA HIS A 65 -2.72 -8.25 -20.63
C HIS A 65 -3.85 -8.83 -19.80
N TYR A 66 -3.61 -9.83 -18.95
CA TYR A 66 -4.62 -10.35 -18.04
C TYR A 66 -4.67 -9.48 -16.77
N ASN A 67 -5.89 -9.26 -16.26
CA ASN A 67 -6.07 -8.78 -14.91
C ASN A 67 -6.05 -9.95 -13.92
N PHE A 68 -5.98 -9.62 -12.64
CA PHE A 68 -5.90 -10.64 -11.59
C PHE A 68 -7.07 -11.64 -11.61
N TYR A 69 -8.30 -11.18 -11.90
CA TYR A 69 -9.45 -12.07 -12.04
C TYR A 69 -9.31 -13.04 -13.22
N GLU A 70 -8.82 -12.58 -14.36
CA GLU A 70 -8.59 -13.43 -15.54
C GLU A 70 -7.51 -14.48 -15.27
N ILE A 71 -6.45 -14.12 -14.52
CA ILE A 71 -5.44 -15.09 -14.06
C ILE A 71 -6.09 -16.16 -13.18
N LEU A 72 -6.94 -15.75 -12.22
CA LEU A 72 -7.65 -16.70 -11.35
C LEU A 72 -8.58 -17.63 -12.15
N VAL A 73 -9.28 -17.09 -13.15
CA VAL A 73 -10.15 -17.89 -14.03
C VAL A 73 -9.36 -18.94 -14.82
N GLU A 74 -8.20 -18.57 -15.33
CA GLU A 74 -7.29 -19.47 -16.06
C GLU A 74 -6.74 -20.58 -15.15
N LEU A 75 -6.40 -20.23 -13.91
CA LEU A 75 -5.82 -21.19 -12.96
C LEU A 75 -6.86 -22.10 -12.30
N PHE A 76 -8.04 -21.61 -11.93
CA PHE A 76 -9.00 -22.35 -11.10
C PHE A 76 -10.39 -22.49 -11.72
N GLY A 77 -10.63 -21.84 -12.88
CA GLY A 77 -11.96 -21.78 -13.45
C GLY A 77 -12.84 -20.68 -12.85
N ARG A 78 -14.00 -20.43 -13.49
CA ARG A 78 -14.85 -19.25 -13.18
C ARG A 78 -15.47 -19.27 -11.79
N ALA A 79 -15.88 -20.44 -11.28
CA ALA A 79 -16.56 -20.53 -9.99
C ALA A 79 -15.62 -20.16 -8.84
N VAL A 80 -14.46 -20.83 -8.76
CA VAL A 80 -13.45 -20.58 -7.71
C VAL A 80 -12.89 -19.14 -7.82
N ALA A 81 -12.64 -18.66 -9.04
CA ALA A 81 -12.18 -17.29 -9.25
C ALA A 81 -13.16 -16.25 -8.71
N LYS A 82 -14.49 -16.44 -8.85
CA LYS A 82 -15.49 -15.53 -8.28
C LYS A 82 -15.47 -15.53 -6.75
N VAL A 83 -15.31 -16.69 -6.13
CA VAL A 83 -15.22 -16.80 -4.67
C VAL A 83 -13.97 -16.08 -4.16
N LEU A 84 -12.81 -16.33 -4.77
CA LEU A 84 -11.55 -15.67 -4.38
C LEU A 84 -11.66 -14.15 -4.55
N ILE A 85 -12.21 -13.66 -5.67
CA ILE A 85 -12.41 -12.22 -5.88
C ILE A 85 -13.41 -11.61 -4.88
N ALA A 86 -14.41 -12.35 -4.42
CA ALA A 86 -15.31 -11.89 -3.36
C ALA A 86 -14.54 -11.68 -2.04
N PHE A 87 -13.63 -12.60 -1.66
CA PHE A 87 -12.75 -12.42 -0.51
C PHE A 87 -11.84 -11.21 -0.65
N TYR A 88 -11.22 -10.98 -1.84
CA TYR A 88 -10.46 -9.77 -2.13
C TYR A 88 -11.33 -8.51 -2.05
N GLY A 89 -12.60 -8.60 -2.43
CA GLY A 89 -13.58 -7.53 -2.29
C GLY A 89 -13.81 -7.17 -0.82
N ILE A 90 -14.11 -8.16 0.03
CA ILE A 90 -14.32 -7.95 1.47
C ILE A 90 -13.06 -7.33 2.11
N TRP A 91 -11.89 -7.91 1.84
CA TRP A 91 -10.63 -7.36 2.32
C TRP A 91 -10.44 -5.89 1.89
N SER A 92 -10.66 -5.58 0.61
CA SER A 92 -10.47 -4.22 0.10
C SER A 92 -11.49 -3.22 0.68
N PHE A 93 -12.70 -3.64 1.03
CA PHE A 93 -13.68 -2.81 1.74
C PHE A 93 -13.23 -2.46 3.15
N VAL A 94 -12.72 -3.44 3.89
CA VAL A 94 -12.24 -3.22 5.26
C VAL A 94 -11.03 -2.27 5.23
N VAL A 95 -10.05 -2.51 4.36
CA VAL A 95 -8.88 -1.64 4.20
C VAL A 95 -9.29 -0.22 3.78
N LEU A 96 -10.24 -0.09 2.84
CA LEU A 96 -10.74 1.21 2.40
C LEU A 96 -11.42 1.98 3.54
N SER A 97 -12.32 1.34 4.26
CA SER A 97 -13.05 1.96 5.39
C SER A 97 -12.09 2.43 6.47
N THR A 98 -11.10 1.61 6.82
CA THR A 98 -10.07 1.95 7.80
C THR A 98 -9.22 3.13 7.32
N LYS A 99 -8.80 3.14 6.04
CA LYS A 99 -8.01 4.24 5.47
C LYS A 99 -8.76 5.58 5.47
N VAL A 100 -10.03 5.59 5.08
CA VAL A 100 -10.82 6.84 5.09
C VAL A 100 -11.00 7.35 6.50
N TRP A 101 -11.24 6.46 7.47
CA TRP A 101 -11.39 6.85 8.86
C TRP A 101 -10.09 7.33 9.48
N GLN A 102 -8.97 6.63 9.24
CA GLN A 102 -7.63 7.03 9.65
C GLN A 102 -7.29 8.45 9.15
N TYR A 103 -7.53 8.71 7.86
CA TYR A 103 -7.39 10.03 7.27
C TYR A 103 -8.21 11.09 8.02
N THR A 104 -9.47 10.78 8.34
CA THR A 104 -10.39 11.67 9.05
C THR A 104 -9.85 12.02 10.43
N LEU A 105 -9.42 11.02 11.19
CA LEU A 105 -8.86 11.21 12.53
C LEU A 105 -7.52 11.97 12.51
N ASN A 106 -6.66 11.67 11.54
CA ASN A 106 -5.39 12.38 11.36
C ASN A 106 -5.61 13.88 11.08
N LEU A 107 -6.56 14.25 10.23
CA LEU A 107 -6.88 15.66 9.97
C LEU A 107 -7.50 16.34 11.19
N GLN A 108 -8.43 15.69 11.86
CA GLN A 108 -9.06 16.23 13.06
C GLN A 108 -8.02 16.53 14.15
N SER A 109 -7.13 15.57 14.42
CA SER A 109 -6.11 15.74 15.46
C SER A 109 -5.02 16.77 15.10
N SER A 110 -4.72 16.95 13.79
CA SER A 110 -3.62 17.79 13.35
C SER A 110 -4.00 19.27 13.15
N ILE A 111 -5.19 19.56 12.59
CA ILE A 111 -5.53 20.93 12.16
C ILE A 111 -6.84 21.44 12.78
N MET A 112 -7.87 20.60 12.84
CA MET A 112 -9.25 21.04 13.07
C MET A 112 -9.93 20.20 14.18
N SER A 113 -9.40 20.25 15.40
CA SER A 113 -9.90 19.49 16.55
C SER A 113 -11.38 19.72 16.87
N ASN A 114 -11.94 20.90 16.52
CA ASN A 114 -13.32 21.28 16.76
C ASN A 114 -14.29 20.88 15.62
N THR A 115 -13.77 20.31 14.51
CA THR A 115 -14.59 19.93 13.36
C THR A 115 -15.02 18.46 13.51
N ARG A 116 -16.28 18.16 13.19
CA ARG A 116 -16.82 16.78 13.25
C ARG A 116 -16.17 15.90 12.19
N GLU A 117 -15.83 14.66 12.54
CA GLU A 117 -15.19 13.68 11.65
C GLU A 117 -15.98 13.46 10.35
N GLN A 118 -17.32 13.51 10.42
CA GLN A 118 -18.18 13.31 9.26
C GLN A 118 -17.92 14.30 8.12
N VAL A 119 -17.50 15.54 8.44
CA VAL A 119 -17.19 16.56 7.43
C VAL A 119 -16.01 16.14 6.59
N PHE A 120 -14.93 15.67 7.21
CA PHE A 120 -13.73 15.20 6.52
C PHE A 120 -14.03 13.95 5.70
N PHE A 121 -14.79 13.00 6.27
CA PHE A 121 -15.19 11.80 5.56
C PHE A 121 -15.98 12.12 4.29
N VAL A 122 -17.04 12.93 4.41
CA VAL A 122 -17.90 13.28 3.28
C VAL A 122 -17.12 14.05 2.21
N THR A 123 -16.28 14.99 2.60
CA THR A 123 -15.45 15.77 1.68
C THR A 123 -14.51 14.86 0.91
N MET A 124 -13.82 13.93 1.59
CA MET A 124 -12.94 12.96 0.93
C MET A 124 -13.71 12.06 -0.03
N MET A 125 -14.87 11.55 0.37
CA MET A 125 -15.69 10.69 -0.51
C MET A 125 -16.22 11.42 -1.74
N ILE A 126 -16.57 12.71 -1.62
CA ILE A 126 -16.94 13.53 -2.79
C ILE A 126 -15.76 13.65 -3.76
N LEU A 127 -14.55 13.89 -3.27
CA LEU A 127 -13.34 13.96 -4.10
C LEU A 127 -13.06 12.62 -4.80
N VAL A 128 -13.21 11.51 -4.10
CA VAL A 128 -13.03 10.15 -4.65
C VAL A 128 -14.08 9.86 -5.74
N LEU A 129 -15.34 10.20 -5.50
CA LEU A 129 -16.41 10.05 -6.50
C LEU A 129 -16.13 10.90 -7.73
N TYR A 130 -15.69 12.14 -7.56
CA TYR A 130 -15.28 13.01 -8.66
C TYR A 130 -14.12 12.39 -9.47
N ALA A 131 -13.10 11.87 -8.78
CA ALA A 131 -11.98 11.17 -9.43
C ALA A 131 -12.44 9.95 -10.26
N PHE A 132 -13.43 9.19 -9.76
CA PHE A 132 -14.02 8.07 -10.50
C PHE A 132 -14.78 8.51 -11.76
N LEU A 133 -15.47 9.64 -11.72
CA LEU A 133 -16.14 10.20 -12.90
C LEU A 133 -15.14 10.58 -13.99
N ARG A 134 -13.94 11.05 -13.62
CA ARG A 134 -12.82 11.34 -14.54
C ARG A 134 -12.11 10.09 -15.04
N GLY A 135 -12.22 8.98 -14.30
CA GLY A 135 -11.71 7.67 -14.66
C GLY A 135 -10.31 7.37 -14.15
N ILE A 136 -10.00 6.08 -14.08
CA ILE A 136 -8.79 5.53 -13.46
C ILE A 136 -7.48 6.09 -14.05
N LYS A 137 -7.45 6.39 -15.35
CA LYS A 137 -6.28 7.00 -16.01
C LYS A 137 -5.88 8.33 -15.39
N THR A 138 -6.88 9.15 -15.03
CA THR A 138 -6.64 10.47 -14.43
C THR A 138 -6.02 10.30 -13.04
N ILE A 139 -6.47 9.33 -12.25
CA ILE A 139 -5.94 9.04 -10.92
C ILE A 139 -4.45 8.65 -11.01
N PHE A 140 -4.08 7.74 -11.93
CA PHE A 140 -2.68 7.34 -12.10
C PHE A 140 -1.79 8.46 -12.64
N ARG A 141 -2.30 9.32 -13.51
CA ARG A 141 -1.58 10.51 -13.98
C ARG A 141 -1.40 11.56 -12.89
N PHE A 142 -2.41 11.72 -12.06
CA PHE A 142 -2.33 12.61 -10.91
C PHE A 142 -1.27 12.12 -9.91
N ALA A 143 -1.22 10.81 -9.63
CA ALA A 143 -0.17 10.23 -8.80
C ALA A 143 1.25 10.48 -9.37
N GLU A 144 1.42 10.35 -10.69
CA GLU A 144 2.69 10.64 -11.37
C GLU A 144 3.10 12.12 -11.24
N PHE A 145 2.14 13.03 -11.33
CA PHE A 145 2.39 14.47 -11.21
C PHE A 145 2.73 14.89 -9.79
N VAL A 146 2.02 14.33 -8.79
CA VAL A 146 2.12 14.75 -7.38
C VAL A 146 3.29 14.10 -6.66
N LEU A 147 3.72 12.88 -7.04
CA LEU A 147 4.78 12.16 -6.36
C LEU A 147 6.10 12.95 -6.32
N VAL A 148 6.51 13.57 -7.44
CA VAL A 148 7.79 14.27 -7.52
C VAL A 148 7.84 15.47 -6.56
N PRO A 149 6.87 16.39 -6.54
CA PRO A 149 6.81 17.45 -5.52
C PRO A 149 6.79 16.90 -4.09
N MET A 150 6.01 15.83 -3.82
CA MET A 150 5.94 15.22 -2.48
C MET A 150 7.31 14.74 -2.01
N LEU A 151 8.08 14.06 -2.88
CA LEU A 151 9.41 13.59 -2.56
C LEU A 151 10.42 14.73 -2.34
N ILE A 152 10.36 15.78 -3.16
CA ILE A 152 11.22 16.97 -3.01
C ILE A 152 10.95 17.63 -1.65
N ILE A 153 9.69 17.86 -1.32
CA ILE A 153 9.32 18.50 -0.05
C ILE A 153 9.71 17.60 1.13
N LEU A 154 9.46 16.29 1.05
CA LEU A 154 9.86 15.35 2.09
C LEU A 154 11.38 15.36 2.29
N PHE A 155 12.15 15.44 1.21
CA PHE A 155 13.61 15.55 1.28
C PHE A 155 14.05 16.86 1.97
N ILE A 156 13.37 17.98 1.69
CA ILE A 156 13.62 19.28 2.37
C ILE A 156 13.36 19.14 3.89
N TYR A 157 12.27 18.43 4.29
CA TYR A 157 11.99 18.15 5.71
C TYR A 157 13.10 17.35 6.36
N ILE A 158 13.56 16.28 5.72
CA ILE A 158 14.66 15.46 6.25
C ILE A 158 15.93 16.30 6.41
N LEU A 159 16.26 17.16 5.43
CA LEU A 159 17.42 18.05 5.52
C LEU A 159 17.29 19.08 6.65
N SER A 160 16.10 19.66 6.84
CA SER A 160 15.86 20.63 7.91
C SER A 160 15.94 20.01 9.31
N ALA A 161 15.77 18.71 9.43
CA ALA A 161 15.87 17.98 10.68
C ALA A 161 17.35 17.77 11.13
N ILE A 162 18.29 17.73 10.19
CA ILE A 162 19.71 17.37 10.46
C ILE A 162 20.33 18.15 11.62
N PRO A 163 20.19 19.50 11.74
CA PRO A 163 20.79 20.24 12.84
C PRO A 163 20.27 19.88 14.24
N ASN A 164 19.06 19.29 14.30
CA ASN A 164 18.38 18.97 15.55
C ASN A 164 18.50 17.48 15.94
N ILE A 165 19.20 16.68 15.15
CA ILE A 165 19.39 15.24 15.40
C ILE A 165 20.16 15.01 16.70
N ARG A 166 19.58 14.22 17.61
CA ARG A 166 20.18 13.77 18.86
C ARG A 166 20.46 12.27 18.78
N LEU A 167 21.72 11.90 18.55
CA LEU A 167 22.11 10.50 18.44
C LEU A 167 21.89 9.71 19.73
N ASP A 168 21.91 10.38 20.89
CA ASP A 168 21.64 9.79 22.20
C ASP A 168 20.22 9.22 22.35
N TYR A 169 19.28 9.69 21.50
CA TYR A 169 17.91 9.18 21.47
C TYR A 169 17.78 7.86 20.70
N ILE A 170 18.75 7.56 19.84
CA ILE A 170 18.83 6.30 19.12
C ILE A 170 19.55 5.28 20.01
N LYS A 171 18.83 4.73 20.99
CA LYS A 171 19.41 3.73 21.89
C LYS A 171 19.71 2.44 21.15
N VAL A 172 20.89 1.87 21.39
CA VAL A 172 21.26 0.53 20.93
C VAL A 172 20.46 -0.50 21.74
N ALA A 173 19.81 -1.42 21.07
CA ALA A 173 18.90 -2.38 21.66
C ALA A 173 19.55 -3.32 22.65
N ASN A 174 18.85 -3.57 23.73
CA ASN A 174 18.92 -4.85 24.43
C ASN A 174 18.26 -5.94 23.54
N THR A 175 18.77 -7.14 23.64
CA THR A 175 18.40 -8.32 22.84
C THR A 175 16.91 -8.45 22.56
N LEU A 176 16.50 -8.23 21.29
CA LEU A 176 15.17 -8.55 20.83
C LEU A 176 15.04 -10.04 20.52
N THR A 177 13.90 -10.59 20.82
CA THR A 177 13.55 -11.93 20.38
C THR A 177 13.31 -11.95 18.85
N PHE A 178 13.62 -13.06 18.21
CA PHE A 178 13.36 -13.23 16.76
C PHE A 178 11.87 -13.01 16.42
N SER A 179 10.96 -13.34 17.33
CA SER A 179 9.51 -13.13 17.18
C SER A 179 9.16 -11.64 17.08
N GLU A 180 9.78 -10.78 17.87
CA GLU A 180 9.55 -9.33 17.82
C GLU A 180 10.08 -8.72 16.52
N LEU A 181 11.25 -9.17 16.05
CA LEU A 181 11.80 -8.75 14.75
C LEU A 181 10.89 -9.13 13.58
N CYS A 182 10.34 -10.35 13.61
CA CYS A 182 9.37 -10.80 12.60
C CYS A 182 8.06 -10.00 12.67
N GLY A 183 7.60 -9.63 13.87
CA GLY A 183 6.44 -8.76 14.06
C GLY A 183 6.65 -7.39 13.41
N GLN A 184 7.75 -6.72 13.73
CA GLN A 184 8.11 -5.42 13.14
C GLN A 184 8.28 -5.49 11.61
N ALA A 185 8.99 -6.52 11.10
CA ALA A 185 9.11 -6.74 9.66
C ALA A 185 7.73 -6.95 9.01
N GLY A 186 6.79 -7.57 9.72
CA GLY A 186 5.41 -7.80 9.27
C GLY A 186 4.67 -6.52 8.92
N TYR A 187 4.84 -5.43 9.66
CA TYR A 187 4.25 -4.12 9.35
C TYR A 187 4.81 -3.55 8.03
N ILE A 188 6.13 -3.62 7.85
CA ILE A 188 6.79 -3.15 6.62
C ILE A 188 6.31 -3.98 5.43
N ILE A 189 6.27 -5.30 5.58
CA ILE A 189 5.84 -6.24 4.56
C ILE A 189 4.37 -6.01 4.19
N ALA A 190 3.49 -5.78 5.17
CA ALA A 190 2.08 -5.50 4.93
C ALA A 190 1.85 -4.19 4.17
N ALA A 191 2.64 -3.15 4.45
CA ALA A 191 2.57 -1.88 3.72
C ALA A 191 3.14 -2.00 2.31
N ALA A 192 4.30 -2.63 2.16
CA ALA A 192 4.96 -2.83 0.86
C ALA A 192 4.26 -3.86 -0.04
N GLY A 193 3.47 -4.76 0.54
CA GLY A 193 2.64 -5.74 -0.17
C GLY A 193 1.62 -5.11 -1.13
N ASN A 194 1.34 -3.82 -0.97
CA ASN A 194 0.53 -3.05 -1.93
C ASN A 194 1.10 -3.10 -3.37
N LEU A 195 2.37 -3.47 -3.58
CA LEU A 195 2.93 -3.76 -4.90
C LEU A 195 2.14 -4.86 -5.65
N PHE A 196 1.59 -5.85 -4.94
CA PHE A 196 0.74 -6.88 -5.52
C PHE A 196 -0.47 -6.31 -6.29
N LEU A 197 -0.99 -5.15 -5.87
CA LEU A 197 -2.13 -4.49 -6.50
C LEU A 197 -1.87 -4.14 -7.99
N ILE A 198 -0.60 -4.12 -8.42
CA ILE A 198 -0.21 -3.94 -9.83
C ILE A 198 -0.85 -5.02 -10.73
N LEU A 199 -0.98 -6.25 -10.24
CA LEU A 199 -1.59 -7.36 -11.00
C LEU A 199 -3.09 -7.14 -11.27
N ILE A 200 -3.78 -6.40 -10.40
CA ILE A 200 -5.20 -6.08 -10.57
C ILE A 200 -5.43 -5.19 -11.80
N TYR A 201 -4.41 -4.41 -12.19
CA TYR A 201 -4.46 -3.49 -13.34
C TYR A 201 -3.73 -4.01 -14.58
N GLY A 202 -3.34 -5.27 -14.62
CA GLY A 202 -2.60 -5.88 -15.72
C GLY A 202 -3.26 -5.67 -17.10
N ASP A 203 -4.60 -5.75 -17.17
CA ASP A 203 -5.40 -5.50 -18.40
C ASP A 203 -5.31 -4.07 -18.92
N SER A 204 -5.00 -3.13 -18.07
CA SER A 204 -5.00 -1.69 -18.36
C SER A 204 -3.63 -1.16 -18.77
N VAL A 205 -2.57 -1.97 -18.66
CA VAL A 205 -1.19 -1.58 -18.95
C VAL A 205 -0.90 -1.60 -20.45
N LYS A 206 -0.26 -0.53 -20.95
CA LYS A 206 0.11 -0.38 -22.37
C LYS A 206 1.37 -1.12 -22.76
N ASP A 207 2.35 -1.14 -21.88
CA ASP A 207 3.76 -1.45 -22.20
C ASP A 207 4.12 -2.93 -21.94
N HIS A 208 3.19 -3.88 -22.17
CA HIS A 208 3.45 -5.32 -21.94
C HIS A 208 4.57 -5.93 -22.81
N SER A 209 4.92 -5.28 -23.92
CA SER A 209 6.02 -5.74 -24.78
C SER A 209 7.40 -5.48 -24.19
N LYS A 210 7.49 -4.73 -23.08
CA LYS A 210 8.77 -4.44 -22.44
C LYS A 210 9.35 -5.70 -21.78
N SER A 211 10.65 -5.90 -21.99
CA SER A 211 11.41 -7.02 -21.41
C SER A 211 11.14 -7.15 -19.92
N GLY A 212 10.94 -8.39 -19.44
CA GLY A 212 10.80 -8.64 -17.99
C GLY A 212 11.98 -8.13 -17.15
N LYS A 213 13.16 -7.93 -17.77
CA LYS A 213 14.30 -7.25 -17.13
C LYS A 213 13.98 -5.80 -16.79
N LEU A 214 13.23 -5.09 -17.64
CA LEU A 214 12.83 -3.71 -17.39
C LEU A 214 11.80 -3.63 -16.23
N ILE A 215 10.81 -4.53 -16.21
CA ILE A 215 9.83 -4.62 -15.12
C ILE A 215 10.55 -4.91 -13.79
N ALA A 216 11.46 -5.88 -13.78
CA ALA A 216 12.27 -6.21 -12.60
C ALA A 216 13.09 -5.00 -12.11
N ARG A 217 13.75 -4.26 -13.03
CA ARG A 217 14.50 -3.05 -12.67
C ARG A 217 13.61 -1.98 -12.02
N PHE A 218 12.43 -1.73 -12.57
CA PHE A 218 11.49 -0.79 -11.97
C PHE A 218 11.00 -1.24 -10.59
N LEU A 219 10.69 -2.54 -10.41
CA LEU A 219 10.28 -3.08 -9.11
C LEU A 219 11.39 -2.94 -8.07
N ILE A 220 12.62 -3.32 -8.42
CA ILE A 220 13.77 -3.21 -7.51
C ILE A 220 14.01 -1.74 -7.15
N ALA A 221 14.00 -0.83 -8.11
CA ALA A 221 14.18 0.60 -7.85
C ALA A 221 13.07 1.16 -6.94
N THR A 222 11.83 0.71 -7.12
CA THR A 222 10.69 1.13 -6.30
C THR A 222 10.79 0.62 -4.87
N ILE A 223 11.15 -0.66 -4.69
CA ILE A 223 11.37 -1.24 -3.36
C ILE A 223 12.54 -0.56 -2.67
N ALA A 224 13.65 -0.35 -3.39
CA ALA A 224 14.82 0.33 -2.84
C ALA A 224 14.47 1.76 -2.37
N LEU A 225 13.75 2.53 -3.20
CA LEU A 225 13.33 3.89 -2.84
C LEU A 225 12.36 3.88 -1.65
N PHE A 226 11.41 2.94 -1.59
CA PHE A 226 10.51 2.77 -0.45
C PHE A 226 11.28 2.53 0.85
N LEU A 227 12.25 1.60 0.84
CA LEU A 227 13.04 1.25 2.01
C LEU A 227 14.00 2.38 2.44
N VAL A 228 14.61 3.07 1.47
CA VAL A 228 15.46 4.24 1.76
C VAL A 228 14.65 5.34 2.43
N LEU A 229 13.48 5.69 1.89
CA LEU A 229 12.58 6.67 2.50
C LEU A 229 12.15 6.24 3.90
N LEU A 230 11.80 4.98 4.07
CA LEU A 230 11.41 4.44 5.38
C LEU A 230 12.53 4.57 6.41
N ILE A 231 13.76 4.18 6.06
CA ILE A 231 14.92 4.28 6.94
C ILE A 231 15.17 5.75 7.32
N LEU A 232 15.21 6.65 6.34
CA LEU A 232 15.46 8.07 6.57
C LEU A 232 14.42 8.69 7.51
N VAL A 233 13.13 8.44 7.23
CA VAL A 233 12.03 8.95 8.07
C VAL A 233 12.09 8.36 9.48
N THR A 234 12.34 7.06 9.63
CA THR A 234 12.42 6.40 10.94
C THR A 234 13.60 6.92 11.76
N VAL A 235 14.78 7.04 11.16
CA VAL A 235 15.98 7.57 11.83
C VAL A 235 15.75 9.00 12.30
N VAL A 236 15.20 9.87 11.43
CA VAL A 236 14.89 11.25 11.80
C VAL A 236 13.85 11.30 12.93
N THR A 237 12.79 10.50 12.83
CA THR A 237 11.75 10.46 13.88
C THR A 237 12.34 10.07 15.23
N PHE A 238 13.10 8.98 15.27
CA PHE A 238 13.68 8.48 16.54
C PHE A 238 14.73 9.42 17.12
N SER A 239 15.52 10.09 16.28
CA SER A 239 16.53 11.04 16.74
C SER A 239 15.96 12.36 17.28
N LEU A 240 14.73 12.72 16.91
CA LEU A 240 14.08 13.94 17.38
C LEU A 240 13.12 13.71 18.55
N VAL A 241 12.30 12.69 18.48
CA VAL A 241 11.23 12.42 19.46
C VAL A 241 11.68 11.39 20.50
N GLY A 242 12.59 10.52 20.12
CA GLY A 242 12.99 9.36 20.91
C GLY A 242 12.09 8.14 20.66
N ASN A 243 12.64 6.95 20.88
CA ASN A 243 11.98 5.70 20.57
C ASN A 243 10.68 5.50 21.39
N ASN A 244 10.76 5.64 22.71
CA ASN A 244 9.63 5.38 23.60
C ASN A 244 8.44 6.33 23.36
N ALA A 245 8.72 7.62 23.10
CA ALA A 245 7.67 8.59 22.81
C ALA A 245 7.05 8.33 21.41
N SER A 246 7.84 7.91 20.43
CA SER A 246 7.36 7.57 19.09
C SER A 246 6.38 6.39 19.10
N ALA A 247 6.52 5.44 20.01
CA ALA A 247 5.60 4.32 20.18
C ALA A 247 4.21 4.72 20.70
N MET A 248 4.09 5.89 21.34
CA MET A 248 2.85 6.38 21.94
C MET A 248 2.12 7.41 21.07
N ILE A 249 2.70 7.77 19.93
CA ILE A 249 2.21 8.84 19.05
C ILE A 249 1.74 8.21 17.73
N SER A 250 0.50 8.47 17.33
CA SER A 250 -0.06 7.95 16.07
C SER A 250 0.62 8.52 14.80
N THR A 251 1.20 9.72 14.89
CA THR A 251 1.87 10.40 13.77
C THR A 251 3.24 10.95 14.22
N PRO A 252 4.20 10.06 14.55
CA PRO A 252 5.44 10.48 15.22
C PRO A 252 6.32 11.40 14.36
N PHE A 253 6.40 11.18 13.05
CA PHE A 253 7.16 12.07 12.18
C PHE A 253 6.56 13.48 12.09
N TYR A 254 5.22 13.59 12.06
CA TYR A 254 4.56 14.89 12.08
C TYR A 254 4.89 15.67 13.37
N VAL A 255 4.81 15.00 14.52
CA VAL A 255 5.16 15.61 15.81
C VAL A 255 6.64 15.98 15.87
N ALA A 256 7.52 15.14 15.32
CA ALA A 256 8.95 15.44 15.21
C ALA A 256 9.20 16.74 14.42
N MET A 257 8.50 16.91 13.31
CA MET A 257 8.68 18.09 12.44
C MET A 257 8.04 19.35 13.00
N LYS A 258 6.94 19.23 13.75
CA LYS A 258 6.28 20.38 14.42
C LYS A 258 7.20 21.11 15.41
N GLY A 259 8.15 20.38 16.01
CA GLY A 259 9.13 20.96 16.93
C GLY A 259 10.29 21.70 16.27
N ILE A 260 10.40 21.67 14.92
CA ILE A 260 11.52 22.26 14.20
C ILE A 260 11.11 23.60 13.60
N SER A 261 11.72 24.69 14.09
CA SER A 261 11.64 25.99 13.41
C SER A 261 12.66 26.03 12.28
N VAL A 262 12.19 26.03 11.03
CA VAL A 262 13.09 26.18 9.86
C VAL A 262 13.48 27.63 9.70
N LEU A 263 14.76 27.95 9.94
CA LEU A 263 15.35 29.29 9.77
C LEU A 263 14.71 30.41 10.59
N ASN A 264 13.93 30.09 11.65
CA ASN A 264 13.15 31.07 12.44
C ASN A 264 12.19 31.97 11.60
N ILE A 265 11.91 31.60 10.34
CA ILE A 265 11.11 32.39 9.39
C ILE A 265 9.79 31.71 9.06
N LEU A 266 9.74 30.36 9.06
CA LEU A 266 8.56 29.57 8.69
C LEU A 266 7.98 28.89 9.94
N GLU A 267 7.04 29.58 10.60
CA GLU A 267 6.39 29.10 11.83
C GLU A 267 5.33 28.00 11.59
N HIS A 268 4.85 27.83 10.35
CA HIS A 268 3.78 26.86 10.01
C HIS A 268 4.19 25.89 8.91
N PHE A 269 5.46 25.45 8.96
CA PHE A 269 5.98 24.52 7.95
C PHE A 269 5.26 23.15 8.01
N GLU A 270 4.74 22.77 9.20
CA GLU A 270 3.96 21.53 9.39
C GLU A 270 2.72 21.43 8.50
N ALA A 271 2.12 22.54 8.06
CA ALA A 271 0.96 22.52 7.18
C ALA A 271 1.24 21.85 5.82
N ILE A 272 2.44 22.03 5.29
CA ILE A 272 2.85 21.42 4.02
C ILE A 272 2.96 19.90 4.17
N LEU A 273 3.43 19.41 5.32
CA LEU A 273 3.49 17.99 5.61
C LEU A 273 2.10 17.35 5.63
N ILE A 274 1.11 18.06 6.20
CA ILE A 274 -0.28 17.60 6.18
C ILE A 274 -0.83 17.52 4.77
N ILE A 275 -0.47 18.47 3.88
CA ILE A 275 -0.85 18.41 2.46
C ILE A 275 -0.26 17.16 1.79
N ILE A 276 0.99 16.81 2.08
CA ILE A 276 1.62 15.59 1.56
C ILE A 276 0.87 14.34 2.03
N MET A 277 0.53 14.26 3.32
CA MET A 277 -0.24 13.15 3.88
C MET A 277 -1.63 13.08 3.24
N PHE A 278 -2.32 14.22 3.12
CA PHE A 278 -3.62 14.30 2.44
C PHE A 278 -3.59 13.76 1.01
N LEU A 279 -2.60 14.17 0.21
CA LEU A 279 -2.46 13.72 -1.19
C LEU A 279 -2.15 12.21 -1.27
N SER A 280 -1.30 11.69 -0.38
CA SER A 280 -1.00 10.26 -0.29
C SER A 280 -2.25 9.45 0.10
N ASP A 281 -2.99 9.90 1.11
CA ASP A 281 -4.22 9.23 1.56
C ASP A 281 -5.32 9.29 0.49
N PHE A 282 -5.52 10.43 -0.16
CA PHE A 282 -6.46 10.56 -1.28
C PHE A 282 -6.17 9.56 -2.40
N LEU A 283 -4.91 9.43 -2.80
CA LEU A 283 -4.49 8.45 -3.81
C LEU A 283 -4.71 7.02 -3.34
N GLY A 284 -4.39 6.71 -2.09
CA GLY A 284 -4.61 5.40 -1.48
C GLY A 284 -6.08 5.03 -1.42
N ILE A 285 -6.93 5.94 -0.98
CA ILE A 285 -8.38 5.77 -0.92
C ILE A 285 -8.95 5.57 -2.34
N CYS A 286 -8.55 6.38 -3.33
CA CYS A 286 -8.93 6.20 -4.73
C CYS A 286 -8.52 4.83 -5.28
N LEU A 287 -7.30 4.36 -4.96
CA LEU A 287 -6.82 3.06 -5.40
C LEU A 287 -7.67 1.93 -4.83
N TYR A 288 -7.83 1.87 -3.49
CA TYR A 288 -8.60 0.83 -2.83
C TYR A 288 -10.08 0.87 -3.20
N ALA A 289 -10.68 2.06 -3.33
CA ALA A 289 -12.04 2.19 -3.82
C ALA A 289 -12.20 1.66 -5.26
N SER A 290 -11.22 1.91 -6.14
CA SER A 290 -11.26 1.36 -7.50
C SER A 290 -11.07 -0.16 -7.54
N ILE A 291 -10.27 -0.73 -6.63
CA ILE A 291 -10.12 -2.19 -6.47
C ILE A 291 -11.42 -2.80 -5.99
N SER A 292 -12.03 -2.25 -4.94
CA SER A 292 -13.31 -2.69 -4.40
C SER A 292 -14.40 -2.72 -5.48
N MET A 293 -14.48 -1.65 -6.27
CA MET A 293 -15.42 -1.57 -7.40
C MET A 293 -15.13 -2.61 -8.51
N ARG A 294 -13.85 -2.88 -8.80
CA ARG A 294 -13.48 -3.95 -9.74
C ARG A 294 -13.86 -5.32 -9.19
N CYS A 295 -13.65 -5.59 -7.91
CA CYS A 295 -14.05 -6.84 -7.26
C CYS A 295 -15.57 -7.05 -7.32
N ILE A 296 -16.39 -6.02 -7.04
CA ILE A 296 -17.84 -6.08 -7.23
C ILE A 296 -18.19 -6.42 -8.67
N LYS A 297 -17.57 -5.74 -9.65
CA LYS A 297 -17.81 -5.96 -11.07
C LYS A 297 -17.54 -7.40 -11.46
N TRP A 298 -16.44 -7.98 -11.01
CA TRP A 298 -16.04 -9.34 -11.37
C TRP A 298 -16.85 -10.40 -10.62
N ALA A 299 -17.07 -10.24 -9.31
CA ALA A 299 -17.84 -11.19 -8.51
C ALA A 299 -19.31 -11.24 -8.95
N CYS A 300 -19.96 -10.07 -9.06
CA CYS A 300 -21.39 -9.95 -9.39
C CYS A 300 -21.66 -9.85 -10.89
N SER A 301 -20.62 -9.83 -11.75
CA SER A 301 -20.75 -9.71 -13.22
C SER A 301 -21.55 -8.47 -13.67
N VAL A 302 -21.46 -7.36 -12.91
CA VAL A 302 -22.20 -6.11 -13.16
C VAL A 302 -21.64 -5.40 -14.40
N ARG A 303 -22.51 -5.01 -15.33
CA ARG A 303 -22.11 -4.32 -16.58
C ARG A 303 -21.92 -2.81 -16.41
N LYS A 304 -22.85 -2.13 -15.71
CA LYS A 304 -22.86 -0.67 -15.54
C LYS A 304 -22.54 -0.33 -14.08
N MET A 305 -21.34 0.23 -13.81
CA MET A 305 -20.87 0.51 -12.46
C MET A 305 -21.27 1.89 -11.92
N LYS A 306 -21.64 2.84 -12.80
CA LYS A 306 -21.88 4.23 -12.40
C LYS A 306 -22.99 4.39 -11.37
N PHE A 307 -24.06 3.59 -11.44
CA PHE A 307 -25.16 3.65 -10.49
C PHE A 307 -24.79 3.16 -9.09
N LEU A 308 -23.71 2.37 -8.97
CA LEU A 308 -23.24 1.86 -7.70
C LEU A 308 -22.35 2.85 -6.91
N TYR A 309 -21.90 3.95 -7.51
CA TYR A 309 -20.96 4.87 -6.87
C TYR A 309 -21.50 5.48 -5.58
N ILE A 310 -22.74 5.97 -5.59
CA ILE A 310 -23.37 6.57 -4.40
C ILE A 310 -23.68 5.49 -3.34
N PRO A 311 -24.37 4.37 -3.64
CA PRO A 311 -24.56 3.30 -2.68
C PRO A 311 -23.26 2.77 -2.07
N PHE A 312 -22.20 2.68 -2.88
CA PHE A 312 -20.87 2.28 -2.44
C PHE A 312 -20.31 3.27 -1.41
N ALA A 313 -20.38 4.58 -1.65
CA ALA A 313 -19.90 5.59 -0.72
C ALA A 313 -20.65 5.54 0.61
N VAL A 314 -21.98 5.37 0.56
CA VAL A 314 -22.83 5.22 1.76
C VAL A 314 -22.46 3.94 2.51
N PHE A 315 -22.26 2.82 1.80
CA PHE A 315 -21.84 1.56 2.41
C PHE A 315 -20.49 1.68 3.14
N ILE A 316 -19.49 2.32 2.51
CA ILE A 316 -18.17 2.54 3.11
C ILE A 316 -18.29 3.43 4.36
N TYR A 317 -19.16 4.44 4.34
CA TYR A 317 -19.39 5.28 5.52
C TYR A 317 -19.90 4.45 6.72
N TYR A 318 -20.96 3.67 6.52
CA TYR A 318 -21.49 2.85 7.60
C TYR A 318 -20.53 1.75 8.04
N LEU A 319 -19.80 1.15 7.10
CA LEU A 319 -18.79 0.15 7.42
C LEU A 319 -17.66 0.76 8.26
N ALA A 320 -17.21 1.97 7.94
CA ALA A 320 -16.21 2.70 8.73
C ALA A 320 -16.69 2.99 10.14
N LEU A 321 -17.94 3.45 10.32
CA LEU A 321 -18.53 3.70 11.62
C LEU A 321 -18.68 2.44 12.48
N VAL A 322 -18.92 1.29 11.85
CA VAL A 322 -19.03 0.01 12.58
C VAL A 322 -17.66 -0.51 13.00
N LEU A 323 -16.65 -0.38 12.12
CA LEU A 323 -15.32 -0.93 12.34
C LEU A 323 -14.41 -0.04 13.19
N CYS A 324 -14.53 1.28 13.06
CA CYS A 324 -13.58 2.25 13.57
C CYS A 324 -14.32 3.46 14.13
N ARG A 325 -14.59 3.52 15.43
CA ARG A 325 -15.22 4.70 16.07
C ARG A 325 -14.19 5.67 16.61
N THR A 326 -13.10 5.15 17.15
CA THR A 326 -12.04 5.90 17.80
C THR A 326 -10.68 5.60 17.18
N GLN A 327 -9.67 6.41 17.51
CA GLN A 327 -8.29 6.14 17.11
C GLN A 327 -7.81 4.77 17.62
N PHE A 328 -8.20 4.38 18.83
CA PHE A 328 -7.84 3.07 19.40
C PHE A 328 -8.46 1.90 18.62
N ASP A 329 -9.70 2.05 18.14
CA ASP A 329 -10.33 1.00 17.31
C ASP A 329 -9.59 0.82 15.99
N VAL A 330 -9.14 1.93 15.38
CA VAL A 330 -8.35 1.89 14.14
C VAL A 330 -7.02 1.18 14.36
N GLU A 331 -6.28 1.56 15.40
CA GLU A 331 -4.99 0.95 15.75
C GLU A 331 -5.15 -0.54 16.11
N TYR A 332 -6.14 -0.87 16.90
CA TYR A 332 -6.47 -2.26 17.26
C TYR A 332 -6.81 -3.10 16.02
N LEU A 333 -7.69 -2.60 15.15
CA LEU A 333 -8.08 -3.28 13.92
C LEU A 333 -6.88 -3.46 12.99
N TYR A 334 -6.04 -2.42 12.85
CA TYR A 334 -4.85 -2.45 12.01
C TYR A 334 -3.87 -3.51 12.52
N ASN A 335 -3.49 -3.44 13.79
CA ASN A 335 -2.45 -4.30 14.36
C ASN A 335 -2.91 -5.77 14.52
N THR A 336 -4.17 -5.98 14.88
CA THR A 336 -4.67 -7.34 15.19
C THR A 336 -5.14 -8.08 13.94
N ILE A 337 -5.81 -7.39 13.02
CA ILE A 337 -6.52 -8.02 11.91
C ILE A 337 -5.90 -7.65 10.56
N LEU A 338 -5.76 -6.33 10.25
CA LEU A 338 -5.41 -5.90 8.91
C LEU A 338 -4.00 -6.29 8.49
N VAL A 339 -3.02 -6.21 9.38
CA VAL A 339 -1.64 -6.64 9.06
C VAL A 339 -1.64 -8.11 8.65
N LYS A 340 -2.32 -8.98 9.40
CA LYS A 340 -2.42 -10.41 9.10
C LYS A 340 -3.18 -10.67 7.79
N TRP A 341 -4.29 -9.98 7.57
CA TRP A 341 -5.05 -10.09 6.33
C TRP A 341 -4.28 -9.58 5.12
N ASN A 342 -3.54 -8.48 5.27
CA ASN A 342 -2.66 -7.98 4.22
C ASN A 342 -1.60 -9.03 3.84
N LEU A 343 -0.97 -9.69 4.83
CA LEU A 343 0.00 -10.75 4.57
C LEU A 343 -0.64 -11.93 3.82
N ILE A 344 -1.85 -12.35 4.19
CA ILE A 344 -2.56 -13.44 3.52
C ILE A 344 -2.91 -13.04 2.07
N MET A 345 -3.55 -11.88 1.88
CA MET A 345 -4.08 -11.46 0.57
C MET A 345 -2.99 -11.05 -0.41
N GLN A 346 -1.90 -10.44 0.08
CA GLN A 346 -0.83 -9.89 -0.75
C GLN A 346 0.33 -10.85 -0.96
N TYR A 347 0.50 -11.87 -0.10
CA TYR A 347 1.61 -12.82 -0.18
C TYR A 347 1.14 -14.26 -0.25
N VAL A 348 0.43 -14.77 0.78
CA VAL A 348 0.10 -16.21 0.86
C VAL A 348 -0.70 -16.66 -0.37
N ILE A 349 -1.78 -15.97 -0.71
CA ILE A 349 -2.60 -16.32 -1.88
C ILE A 349 -1.81 -16.18 -3.18
N PRO A 350 -1.10 -15.07 -3.49
CA PRO A 350 -0.29 -14.97 -4.69
C PRO A 350 0.82 -16.02 -4.80
N PHE A 351 1.47 -16.40 -3.68
CA PHE A 351 2.44 -17.49 -3.69
C PHE A 351 1.81 -18.84 -3.98
N ALA A 352 0.63 -19.12 -3.41
CA ALA A 352 -0.12 -20.33 -3.75
C ALA A 352 -0.47 -20.39 -5.25
N LEU A 353 -0.81 -19.24 -5.86
CA LEU A 353 -1.09 -19.15 -7.30
C LEU A 353 0.13 -19.51 -8.16
N ILE A 354 1.35 -19.12 -7.76
CA ILE A 354 2.59 -19.52 -8.47
C ILE A 354 2.76 -21.04 -8.45
N ILE A 355 2.55 -21.68 -7.31
CA ILE A 355 2.68 -23.12 -7.17
C ILE A 355 1.70 -23.83 -8.15
N VAL A 356 0.46 -23.35 -8.20
CA VAL A 356 -0.55 -23.88 -9.13
C VAL A 356 -0.19 -23.62 -10.59
N HIS A 357 0.36 -22.45 -10.90
CA HIS A 357 0.81 -22.10 -12.25
C HIS A 357 1.89 -23.09 -12.75
N TYR A 358 2.95 -23.32 -11.97
CA TYR A 358 4.01 -24.22 -12.36
C TYR A 358 3.56 -25.69 -12.40
N SER A 359 2.67 -26.12 -11.51
CA SER A 359 2.12 -27.47 -11.56
C SER A 359 1.33 -27.75 -12.85
N LYS A 360 0.56 -26.73 -13.33
CA LYS A 360 -0.17 -26.86 -14.61
C LYS A 360 0.76 -26.92 -15.82
N ILE A 361 1.81 -26.12 -15.84
CA ILE A 361 2.80 -26.15 -16.95
C ILE A 361 3.50 -27.51 -16.97
N GLY A 362 3.93 -28.03 -15.84
CA GLY A 362 4.53 -29.35 -15.72
C GLY A 362 3.64 -30.47 -16.25
N VAL A 363 2.34 -30.46 -15.90
CA VAL A 363 1.37 -31.44 -16.38
C VAL A 363 1.17 -31.33 -17.90
N THR A 364 1.13 -30.13 -18.45
CA THR A 364 0.92 -29.90 -19.91
C THR A 364 2.14 -30.37 -20.70
N SER A 365 3.36 -30.12 -20.23
CA SER A 365 4.60 -30.57 -20.88
C SER A 365 4.70 -32.11 -20.85
N THR A 366 4.37 -32.75 -19.73
CA THR A 366 4.37 -34.20 -19.59
C THR A 366 3.29 -34.88 -20.48
N ARG A 367 2.13 -34.22 -20.68
CA ARG A 367 1.10 -34.70 -21.63
C ARG A 367 1.58 -34.60 -23.08
N MET A 368 2.23 -33.51 -23.49
CA MET A 368 2.76 -33.38 -24.84
C MET A 368 3.84 -34.43 -25.13
N GLN A 369 4.75 -34.67 -24.21
CA GLN A 369 5.76 -35.72 -24.35
C GLN A 369 5.16 -37.13 -24.48
N ARG A 370 4.08 -37.44 -23.72
CA ARG A 370 3.36 -38.73 -23.85
C ARG A 370 2.63 -38.87 -25.18
N VAL A 371 2.11 -37.79 -25.75
CA VAL A 371 1.46 -37.81 -27.07
C VAL A 371 2.49 -38.00 -28.17
N GLU A 372 3.64 -37.31 -28.12
CA GLU A 372 4.71 -37.49 -29.07
C GLU A 372 5.32 -38.93 -29.06
N VAL A 373 5.46 -39.52 -27.88
CA VAL A 373 5.94 -40.91 -27.76
C VAL A 373 4.94 -41.90 -28.34
N LYS A 374 3.62 -41.68 -28.14
CA LYS A 374 2.52 -42.52 -28.72
C LYS A 374 2.37 -42.32 -30.23
N SER A 375 2.78 -41.20 -30.80
CA SER A 375 2.71 -40.96 -32.27
C SER A 375 3.92 -41.53 -33.02
N LYS A 376 4.96 -41.95 -32.30
CA LYS A 376 6.18 -42.58 -32.87
C LYS A 376 6.21 -44.10 -32.71
N GLN A 377 5.22 -44.69 -32.06
CA GLN A 377 4.91 -46.12 -32.04
C GLN A 377 3.76 -46.47 -32.98
#